data_c98144cc0e43e139e342f73ae770d891
#
_entry.id   c98144cc0e43e139e342f73ae770d891
#
_cell.length_a   1.000
_cell.length_b   1.000
_cell.length_c   1.000
_cell.angle_alpha   90.00
_cell.angle_beta   90.00
_cell.angle_gamma   90.00
#
_symmetry.space_group_name_H-M   'P 1'
#
loop_
_entity.id
_entity.type
_entity.pdbx_description
1 polymer ?
#
loop_
_entity_poly.entity_id
_entity_poly.type
_entity_poly.pdbx_seq_one_letter_code
_entity_poly.pdbx_strand_id
1 'polypeptide(L)'
;PLLTAFEKREGLTLKRVSGVIHALQDKPALAKLRDKMAGFDPFTLAGLEAMTSLAASLTIGLTALEPDADPVALWQAASLEEEWQADEWGRDYEAEERRAKRQTDFLRACEFAKATAA
;
A
#
# COMPACT_ATOMS: atom_id res chain seq x y z
N PRO A 1 -9.27 -9.28 6.26
CA PRO A 1 -8.86 -9.75 4.94
C PRO A 1 -7.45 -9.35 4.56
N LEU A 2 -7.24 -8.17 3.96
CA LEU A 2 -5.91 -7.77 3.50
C LEU A 2 -4.94 -7.58 4.67
N LEU A 3 -5.34 -6.86 5.71
CA LEU A 3 -4.48 -6.61 6.86
C LEU A 3 -4.21 -7.90 7.64
N THR A 4 -5.21 -8.75 7.81
CA THR A 4 -5.05 -10.02 8.50
C THR A 4 -4.07 -10.94 7.75
N ALA A 5 -4.18 -11.00 6.43
CA ALA A 5 -3.26 -11.78 5.61
C ALA A 5 -1.83 -11.23 5.69
N PHE A 6 -1.69 -9.90 5.71
CA PHE A 6 -0.40 -9.24 5.87
C PHE A 6 0.24 -9.58 7.22
N GLU A 7 -0.54 -9.48 8.31
CA GLU A 7 -0.05 -9.79 9.65
C GLU A 7 0.44 -11.23 9.75
N LYS A 8 -0.31 -12.17 9.16
CA LYS A 8 0.05 -13.59 9.16
C LYS A 8 1.34 -13.83 8.39
N ARG A 9 1.47 -13.20 7.22
CA ARG A 9 2.66 -13.35 6.36
C ARG A 9 3.91 -12.80 7.04
N GLU A 10 3.80 -11.62 7.68
CA GLU A 10 4.94 -10.95 8.30
C GLU A 10 5.20 -11.40 9.75
N GLY A 11 4.30 -12.17 10.34
CA GLY A 11 4.46 -12.65 11.71
C GLY A 11 4.38 -11.55 12.76
N LEU A 12 3.50 -10.58 12.55
CA LEU A 12 3.32 -9.47 13.46
C LEU A 12 1.85 -9.07 13.56
N THR A 13 1.52 -8.20 14.51
CA THR A 13 0.17 -7.68 14.70
C THR A 13 0.21 -6.16 14.73
N LEU A 14 -0.67 -5.52 13.97
CA LEU A 14 -0.79 -4.08 13.93
C LEU A 14 -2.07 -3.64 14.63
N LYS A 15 -1.99 -2.49 15.31
CA LYS A 15 -3.16 -1.91 15.96
C LYS A 15 -4.07 -1.32 14.90
N ARG A 16 -5.37 -1.59 15.02
CA ARG A 16 -6.40 -1.06 14.15
C ARG A 16 -7.04 0.15 14.80
N VAL A 17 -7.17 1.23 14.04
CA VAL A 17 -7.73 2.50 14.54
C VAL A 17 -8.89 2.91 13.64
N SER A 18 -10.00 3.29 14.26
CA SER A 18 -11.18 3.83 13.56
C SER A 18 -11.28 5.32 13.84
N GLY A 19 -11.68 6.09 12.82
CA GLY A 19 -11.90 7.51 12.95
C GLY A 19 -10.61 8.31 12.94
N VAL A 20 -10.60 9.45 13.66
CA VAL A 20 -9.49 10.40 13.61
C VAL A 20 -8.46 10.22 14.73
N ILE A 21 -8.68 9.27 15.63
CA ILE A 21 -7.77 9.03 16.75
C ILE A 21 -6.58 8.20 16.26
N HIS A 22 -5.40 8.76 16.47
CA HIS A 22 -4.14 8.07 16.13
C HIS A 22 -3.72 7.16 17.29
N ALA A 23 -3.31 5.92 16.97
CA ALA A 23 -2.73 5.00 17.95
C ALA A 23 -1.30 4.65 17.55
N LEU A 24 -0.40 4.60 18.54
CA LEU A 24 0.98 4.18 18.30
C LEU A 24 1.01 2.68 18.02
N GLN A 25 1.78 2.29 17.01
CA GLN A 25 1.97 0.88 16.68
C GLN A 25 2.92 0.23 17.67
N ASP A 26 2.81 -1.10 17.78
CA ASP A 26 3.67 -1.91 18.62
C ASP A 26 5.13 -1.83 18.16
N LYS A 27 6.06 -1.54 19.06
CA LYS A 27 7.48 -1.40 18.72
C LYS A 27 8.10 -2.65 18.09
N PRO A 28 7.85 -3.88 18.60
CA PRO A 28 8.34 -5.08 17.91
C PRO A 28 7.83 -5.25 16.49
N ALA A 29 6.57 -4.88 16.23
CA ALA A 29 6.02 -4.94 14.88
C ALA A 29 6.73 -3.97 13.94
N LEU A 30 6.96 -2.72 14.40
CA LEU A 30 7.69 -1.73 13.62
C LEU A 30 9.13 -2.15 13.36
N ALA A 31 9.79 -2.77 14.34
CA ALA A 31 11.16 -3.26 14.20
C ALA A 31 11.23 -4.37 13.13
N LYS A 32 10.28 -5.29 13.11
CA LYS A 32 10.23 -6.34 12.09
C LYS A 32 10.10 -5.77 10.69
N LEU A 33 9.24 -4.78 10.52
CA LEU A 33 9.06 -4.13 9.22
C LEU A 33 10.32 -3.38 8.79
N ARG A 34 10.96 -2.69 9.72
CA ARG A 34 12.22 -1.98 9.45
C ARG A 34 13.31 -2.96 9.02
N ASP A 35 13.44 -4.07 9.72
CA ASP A 35 14.45 -5.08 9.39
C ASP A 35 14.21 -5.69 8.01
N LYS A 36 12.95 -5.95 7.68
CA LYS A 36 12.59 -6.45 6.35
C LYS A 36 12.99 -5.46 5.26
N MET A 37 12.67 -4.18 5.45
CA MET A 37 12.99 -3.15 4.47
C MET A 37 14.50 -2.93 4.34
N ALA A 38 15.24 -3.07 5.42
CA ALA A 38 16.70 -2.93 5.40
C ALA A 38 17.38 -3.98 4.54
N GLY A 39 16.73 -5.11 4.29
CA GLY A 39 17.24 -6.15 3.40
C GLY A 39 16.97 -5.93 1.92
N PHE A 40 16.20 -4.91 1.55
CA PHE A 40 15.91 -4.64 0.15
C PHE A 40 17.06 -3.89 -0.53
N ASP A 41 17.25 -4.14 -1.83
CA ASP A 41 18.19 -3.34 -2.62
C ASP A 41 17.61 -1.93 -2.84
N PRO A 42 18.46 -0.94 -3.22
CA PRO A 42 18.00 0.45 -3.37
C PRO A 42 16.87 0.64 -4.39
N PHE A 43 16.88 -0.14 -5.47
CA PHE A 43 15.84 -0.02 -6.51
C PHE A 43 14.50 -0.55 -6.04
N THR A 44 14.49 -1.70 -5.37
CA THR A 44 13.28 -2.27 -4.77
C THR A 44 12.73 -1.31 -3.71
N LEU A 45 13.59 -0.73 -2.90
CA LEU A 45 13.19 0.22 -1.86
C LEU A 45 12.58 1.49 -2.47
N ALA A 46 13.13 1.98 -3.58
CA ALA A 46 12.56 3.13 -4.28
C ALA A 46 11.17 2.83 -4.83
N GLY A 47 10.98 1.64 -5.41
CA GLY A 47 9.66 1.19 -5.88
C GLY A 47 8.66 1.07 -4.74
N LEU A 48 9.09 0.52 -3.60
CA LEU A 48 8.25 0.41 -2.40
C LEU A 48 7.84 1.79 -1.90
N GLU A 49 8.76 2.74 -1.87
CA GLU A 49 8.45 4.11 -1.46
C GLU A 49 7.38 4.73 -2.35
N ALA A 50 7.52 4.58 -3.66
CA ALA A 50 6.54 5.10 -4.62
C ALA A 50 5.16 4.47 -4.41
N MET A 51 5.10 3.14 -4.29
CA MET A 51 3.84 2.43 -4.06
C MET A 51 3.20 2.84 -2.73
N THR A 52 3.99 2.95 -1.68
CA THR A 52 3.52 3.33 -0.34
C THR A 52 2.95 4.74 -0.34
N SER A 53 3.64 5.68 -1.00
CA SER A 53 3.18 7.07 -1.08
C SER A 53 1.89 7.20 -1.87
N LEU A 54 1.79 6.51 -3.01
CA LEU A 54 0.62 6.58 -3.87
C LEU A 54 -0.61 5.94 -3.23
N ALA A 55 -0.43 4.79 -2.59
CA ALA A 55 -1.52 4.08 -1.93
C ALA A 55 -1.76 4.55 -0.49
N ALA A 56 -0.88 5.40 0.05
CA ALA A 56 -0.88 5.86 1.43
C ALA A 56 -0.87 4.70 2.44
N SER A 57 -0.19 3.59 2.09
CA SER A 57 -0.19 2.39 2.93
C SER A 57 1.06 1.54 2.67
N LEU A 58 1.87 1.37 3.71
CA LEU A 58 3.02 0.47 3.66
C LEU A 58 2.58 -0.99 3.52
N THR A 59 1.45 -1.36 4.14
CA THR A 59 0.89 -2.71 4.02
C THR A 59 0.60 -3.05 2.55
N ILE A 60 -0.03 -2.13 1.83
CA ILE A 60 -0.30 -2.29 0.39
C ILE A 60 1.01 -2.39 -0.39
N GLY A 61 1.98 -1.50 -0.10
CA GLY A 61 3.27 -1.50 -0.80
C GLY A 61 4.03 -2.80 -0.61
N LEU A 62 4.14 -3.28 0.62
CA LEU A 62 4.83 -4.56 0.89
C LEU A 62 4.10 -5.74 0.28
N THR A 63 2.77 -5.74 0.29
CA THR A 63 1.98 -6.80 -0.33
C THR A 63 2.19 -6.82 -1.86
N ALA A 64 2.32 -5.65 -2.46
CA ALA A 64 2.55 -5.54 -3.90
C ALA A 64 3.90 -6.16 -4.34
N LEU A 65 4.85 -6.30 -3.44
CA LEU A 65 6.14 -6.94 -3.75
C LEU A 65 6.05 -8.47 -3.81
N GLU A 66 4.96 -9.06 -3.32
CA GLU A 66 4.80 -10.52 -3.37
C GLU A 66 4.62 -10.99 -4.82
N PRO A 67 5.17 -12.17 -5.19
CA PRO A 67 5.13 -12.64 -6.57
C PRO A 67 3.72 -12.86 -7.12
N ASP A 68 2.77 -13.20 -6.26
CA ASP A 68 1.38 -13.49 -6.63
C ASP A 68 0.45 -12.29 -6.42
N ALA A 69 0.99 -11.11 -6.14
CA ALA A 69 0.18 -9.93 -5.88
C ALA A 69 -0.57 -9.48 -7.14
N ASP A 70 -1.81 -9.02 -6.92
CA ASP A 70 -2.64 -8.40 -7.95
C ASP A 70 -2.64 -6.89 -7.73
N PRO A 71 -1.86 -6.11 -8.49
CA PRO A 71 -1.75 -4.68 -8.27
C PRO A 71 -3.07 -3.92 -8.40
N VAL A 72 -3.93 -4.36 -9.33
CA VAL A 72 -5.23 -3.70 -9.54
C VAL A 72 -6.12 -3.89 -8.31
N ALA A 73 -6.19 -5.12 -7.79
CA ALA A 73 -6.98 -5.39 -6.59
C ALA A 73 -6.45 -4.62 -5.37
N LEU A 74 -5.12 -4.50 -5.25
CA LEU A 74 -4.51 -3.74 -4.16
C LEU A 74 -4.83 -2.25 -4.26
N TRP A 75 -4.78 -1.70 -5.46
CA TRP A 75 -5.14 -0.30 -5.67
C TRP A 75 -6.62 -0.05 -5.36
N GLN A 76 -7.51 -0.97 -5.75
CA GLN A 76 -8.92 -0.87 -5.43
C GLN A 76 -9.16 -0.86 -3.92
N ALA A 77 -8.44 -1.72 -3.18
CA ALA A 77 -8.53 -1.74 -1.72
C ALA A 77 -8.04 -0.42 -1.11
N ALA A 78 -6.95 0.14 -1.63
CA ALA A 78 -6.40 1.41 -1.16
C ALA A 78 -7.34 2.59 -1.44
N SER A 79 -8.10 2.52 -2.54
CA SER A 79 -8.97 3.60 -3.00
C SER A 79 -10.39 3.50 -2.49
N LEU A 80 -10.70 2.48 -1.69
CA LEU A 80 -12.08 2.17 -1.30
C LEU A 80 -12.79 3.36 -0.65
N GLU A 81 -12.13 4.06 0.25
CA GLU A 81 -12.73 5.21 0.94
C GLU A 81 -12.99 6.36 -0.03
N GLU A 82 -12.05 6.66 -0.92
CA GLU A 82 -12.24 7.71 -1.92
C GLU A 82 -13.39 7.40 -2.86
N GLU A 83 -13.52 6.14 -3.27
CA GLU A 83 -14.63 5.70 -4.12
C GLU A 83 -15.96 5.84 -3.40
N TRP A 84 -16.03 5.46 -2.13
CA TRP A 84 -17.23 5.62 -1.33
C TRP A 84 -17.63 7.09 -1.22
N GLN A 85 -16.68 7.97 -0.93
CA GLN A 85 -16.93 9.40 -0.84
C GLN A 85 -17.42 9.97 -2.16
N ALA A 86 -16.83 9.53 -3.29
CA ALA A 86 -17.26 9.97 -4.60
C ALA A 86 -18.71 9.55 -4.90
N ASP A 87 -19.08 8.34 -4.51
CA ASP A 87 -20.45 7.85 -4.70
C ASP A 87 -21.47 8.61 -3.86
N GLU A 88 -21.08 9.01 -2.63
CA GLU A 88 -21.96 9.74 -1.71
C GLU A 88 -22.08 11.23 -2.04
N TRP A 89 -20.98 11.88 -2.41
CA TRP A 89 -20.89 13.34 -2.54
C TRP A 89 -20.82 13.81 -3.99
N GLY A 90 -20.82 12.90 -4.94
CA GLY A 90 -20.70 13.21 -6.36
C GLY A 90 -19.26 13.11 -6.87
N ARG A 91 -19.15 12.93 -8.18
CA ARG A 91 -17.86 12.76 -8.83
C ARG A 91 -17.43 14.05 -9.50
N ASP A 92 -16.18 14.46 -9.22
CA ASP A 92 -15.53 15.58 -9.86
C ASP A 92 -14.59 15.07 -10.94
N TYR A 93 -14.72 15.60 -12.16
CA TYR A 93 -13.92 15.17 -13.31
C TYR A 93 -12.41 15.29 -13.05
N GLU A 94 -11.97 16.40 -12.47
CA GLU A 94 -10.55 16.59 -12.17
C GLU A 94 -10.04 15.61 -11.13
N ALA A 95 -10.86 15.31 -10.09
CA ALA A 95 -10.50 14.34 -9.08
C ALA A 95 -10.41 12.94 -9.68
N GLU A 96 -11.32 12.59 -10.59
CA GLU A 96 -11.28 11.30 -11.29
C GLU A 96 -10.02 11.17 -12.15
N GLU A 97 -9.63 12.23 -12.85
CA GLU A 97 -8.38 12.23 -13.62
C GLU A 97 -7.15 12.03 -12.74
N ARG A 98 -7.11 12.71 -11.61
CA ARG A 98 -5.99 12.57 -10.66
C ARG A 98 -5.90 11.15 -10.12
N ARG A 99 -7.05 10.53 -9.81
CA ARG A 99 -7.06 9.14 -9.31
C ARG A 99 -6.62 8.16 -10.39
N ALA A 100 -7.06 8.36 -11.62
CA ALA A 100 -6.66 7.51 -12.75
C ALA A 100 -5.15 7.60 -12.98
N LYS A 101 -4.58 8.81 -12.88
CA LYS A 101 -3.13 9.00 -13.01
C LYS A 101 -2.38 8.32 -11.88
N ARG A 102 -2.86 8.45 -10.64
CA ARG A 102 -2.22 7.81 -9.49
C ARG A 102 -2.27 6.28 -9.62
N GLN A 103 -3.38 5.74 -10.13
CA GLN A 103 -3.48 4.31 -10.38
C GLN A 103 -2.44 3.86 -11.41
N THR A 104 -2.30 4.58 -12.50
CA THR A 104 -1.29 4.28 -13.53
C THR A 104 0.11 4.33 -12.93
N ASP A 105 0.41 5.35 -12.14
CA ASP A 105 1.71 5.50 -11.49
C ASP A 105 1.98 4.36 -10.50
N PHE A 106 0.96 3.94 -9.75
CA PHE A 106 1.07 2.81 -8.82
C PHE A 106 1.39 1.52 -9.57
N LEU A 107 0.67 1.24 -10.65
CA LEU A 107 0.90 0.03 -11.44
C LEU A 107 2.31 0.02 -12.04
N ARG A 108 2.79 1.16 -12.50
CA ARG A 108 4.17 1.29 -13.02
C ARG A 108 5.20 1.07 -11.92
N ALA A 109 4.94 1.58 -10.72
CA ALA A 109 5.84 1.35 -9.58
C ALA A 109 5.89 -0.13 -9.21
N CYS A 110 4.77 -0.84 -9.29
CA CYS A 110 4.73 -2.29 -9.07
C CYS A 110 5.57 -3.04 -10.11
N GLU A 111 5.46 -2.67 -11.38
CA GLU A 111 6.28 -3.27 -12.45
C GLU A 111 7.76 -3.03 -12.23
N PHE A 112 8.12 -1.80 -11.86
CA PHE A 112 9.50 -1.44 -11.55
C PHE A 112 10.05 -2.28 -10.41
N ALA A 113 9.31 -2.38 -9.31
CA ALA A 113 9.74 -3.14 -8.14
C ALA A 113 9.92 -4.62 -8.45
N LYS A 114 9.00 -5.20 -9.24
CA LYS A 114 9.10 -6.61 -9.65
C LYS A 114 10.31 -6.85 -10.55
N ALA A 115 10.60 -5.91 -11.45
CA ALA A 115 11.73 -6.03 -12.33
C ALA A 115 13.07 -6.01 -11.57
N THR A 116 13.15 -5.20 -10.51
CA THR A 116 14.38 -5.08 -9.72
C THR A 116 14.54 -6.23 -8.72
N ALA A 117 13.45 -6.89 -8.34
CA ALA A 117 13.47 -8.01 -7.39
C ALA A 117 13.78 -9.36 -8.06
N ALA A 118 13.81 -9.41 -9.36
CA ALA A 118 14.03 -10.64 -10.14
C ALA A 118 15.47 -11.16 -10.01
#